data_04ed0b08d651601b0966d8cdebdf82c8
#
_entry.id   04ed0b08d651601b0966d8cdebdf82c8
#
_cell.length_a   1.000
_cell.length_b   1.000
_cell.length_c   1.000
_cell.angle_alpha   90.00
_cell.angle_beta   90.00
_cell.angle_gamma   90.00
#
_symmetry.space_group_name_H-M   'P 1'
#
loop_
_entity.id
_entity.type
_entity.pdbx_description
1 polymer ?
#
loop_
_entity_poly.entity_id
_entity_poly.type
_entity_poly.pdbx_seq_one_letter_code
_entity_poly.pdbx_strand_id
1 'polypeptide(L)'
;MATVFDHRDDPEKPVAANDLPDGYRPTADEPFMNARQQQYFREKLLAWKDAIHREAAGTLNQLQIDSLREADLTDRASSETDWSIELRTRDRQRKLISKIVAALRRIAEGEYGYCEVTGEPIRLARLEARPIATMTVEAQE
;
A
#
# COMPACT_ATOMS: atom_id res chain seq x y z
N MET A 1 33.34 -17.31 22.98
CA MET A 1 31.89 -17.50 22.99
C MET A 1 31.32 -17.02 21.70
N ALA A 2 30.90 -17.94 20.86
CA ALA A 2 30.24 -17.55 19.62
C ALA A 2 28.86 -16.93 19.95
N THR A 3 28.73 -15.64 19.82
CA THR A 3 27.44 -15.02 19.72
C THR A 3 26.78 -15.62 18.49
N VAL A 4 25.79 -16.46 18.70
CA VAL A 4 24.96 -16.92 17.59
C VAL A 4 24.28 -15.69 17.01
N PHE A 5 24.79 -15.20 15.91
CA PHE A 5 24.14 -14.16 15.15
C PHE A 5 22.83 -14.75 14.64
N ASP A 6 21.73 -14.37 15.27
CA ASP A 6 20.43 -14.74 14.74
C ASP A 6 20.26 -14.00 13.41
N HIS A 7 20.37 -14.74 12.31
CA HIS A 7 20.23 -14.19 10.96
C HIS A 7 18.90 -13.46 10.74
N ARG A 8 17.96 -13.63 11.67
CA ARG A 8 16.68 -12.92 11.63
C ARG A 8 16.79 -11.45 12.00
N ASP A 9 17.86 -11.07 12.69
CA ASP A 9 18.07 -9.69 13.12
C ASP A 9 19.06 -8.92 12.23
N ASP A 10 19.52 -9.52 11.15
CA ASP A 10 20.39 -8.85 10.18
C ASP A 10 19.55 -7.91 9.31
N PRO A 11 19.75 -6.58 9.44
CA PRO A 11 18.93 -5.60 8.70
C PRO A 11 19.17 -5.63 7.19
N GLU A 12 20.25 -6.25 6.73
CA GLU A 12 20.58 -6.31 5.31
C GLU A 12 20.03 -7.55 4.61
N LYS A 13 19.56 -8.52 5.39
CA LYS A 13 19.05 -9.76 4.82
C LYS A 13 17.59 -9.62 4.43
N PRO A 14 17.23 -9.90 3.17
CA PRO A 14 15.81 -9.93 2.81
C PRO A 14 15.09 -11.01 3.62
N VAL A 15 14.03 -10.60 4.30
CA VAL A 15 13.22 -11.51 5.09
C VAL A 15 12.29 -12.27 4.14
N ALA A 16 12.28 -13.60 4.25
CA ALA A 16 11.33 -14.39 3.49
C ALA A 16 9.90 -14.06 3.93
N ALA A 17 8.95 -14.18 3.01
CA ALA A 17 7.57 -13.81 3.26
C ALA A 17 6.93 -14.51 4.46
N ASN A 18 7.49 -15.66 4.87
CA ASN A 18 6.95 -16.45 5.97
C ASN A 18 7.68 -16.21 7.31
N ASP A 19 8.62 -15.26 7.36
CA ASP A 19 9.45 -15.05 8.55
C ASP A 19 8.84 -14.08 9.56
N LEU A 20 7.70 -13.45 9.25
CA LEU A 20 7.02 -12.57 10.19
C LEU A 20 6.19 -13.40 11.17
N PRO A 21 6.36 -13.20 12.48
CA PRO A 21 5.49 -13.83 13.47
C PRO A 21 4.03 -13.36 13.28
N ASP A 22 3.08 -14.24 13.60
CA ASP A 22 1.68 -13.88 13.58
C ASP A 22 1.42 -12.70 14.51
N GLY A 23 0.69 -11.70 14.01
CA GLY A 23 0.39 -10.50 14.79
C GLY A 23 1.55 -9.54 14.97
N TYR A 24 2.65 -9.72 14.23
CA TYR A 24 3.78 -8.80 14.29
C TYR A 24 3.37 -7.38 13.92
N ARG A 25 3.82 -6.42 14.73
CA ARG A 25 3.70 -4.99 14.45
C ARG A 25 5.02 -4.29 14.72
N PRO A 26 5.44 -3.35 13.85
CA PRO A 26 6.66 -2.59 14.10
C PRO A 26 6.55 -1.77 15.39
N THR A 27 7.63 -1.72 16.15
CA THR A 27 7.72 -0.92 17.37
C THR A 27 8.92 0.02 17.30
N ALA A 28 8.86 1.10 18.07
CA ALA A 28 9.95 2.07 18.15
C ALA A 28 11.20 1.50 18.86
N ASP A 29 11.04 0.40 19.57
CA ASP A 29 12.14 -0.26 20.28
C ASP A 29 13.05 -1.06 19.34
N GLU A 30 12.59 -1.33 18.13
CA GLU A 30 13.36 -2.02 17.10
C GLU A 30 14.17 -1.02 16.28
N PRO A 31 15.27 -1.46 15.65
CA PRO A 31 15.95 -0.62 14.67
C PRO A 31 14.99 -0.20 13.55
N PHE A 32 14.97 1.10 13.24
CA PHE A 32 14.05 1.65 12.25
C PHE A 32 14.30 1.02 10.87
N MET A 33 13.22 0.59 10.23
CA MET A 33 13.25 -0.09 8.93
C MET A 33 14.20 -1.27 8.88
N ASN A 34 14.25 -2.04 9.96
CA ASN A 34 14.92 -3.34 9.93
C ASN A 34 14.20 -4.28 8.92
N ALA A 35 14.80 -5.43 8.66
CA ALA A 35 14.25 -6.35 7.65
C ALA A 35 12.80 -6.77 7.93
N ARG A 36 12.45 -6.96 9.20
CA ARG A 36 11.08 -7.32 9.60
C ARG A 36 10.08 -6.18 9.35
N GLN A 37 10.46 -4.95 9.67
CA GLN A 37 9.62 -3.78 9.42
C GLN A 37 9.41 -3.57 7.94
N GLN A 38 10.44 -3.70 7.12
CA GLN A 38 10.35 -3.62 5.67
C GLN A 38 9.39 -4.68 5.12
N GLN A 39 9.51 -5.91 5.60
CA GLN A 39 8.64 -7.01 5.16
C GLN A 39 7.19 -6.75 5.58
N TYR A 40 6.97 -6.25 6.79
CA TYR A 40 5.64 -5.88 7.28
C TYR A 40 4.96 -4.86 6.35
N PHE A 41 5.65 -3.78 6.04
CA PHE A 41 5.09 -2.74 5.17
C PHE A 41 4.94 -3.23 3.72
N ARG A 42 5.86 -4.07 3.25
CA ARG A 42 5.75 -4.69 1.94
C ARG A 42 4.48 -5.54 1.83
N GLU A 43 4.21 -6.39 2.80
CA GLU A 43 3.01 -7.22 2.82
C GLU A 43 1.74 -6.37 2.92
N LYS A 44 1.77 -5.33 3.72
CA LYS A 44 0.66 -4.40 3.87
C LYS A 44 0.34 -3.68 2.56
N LEU A 45 1.36 -3.22 1.85
CA LEU A 45 1.22 -2.56 0.55
C LEU A 45 0.71 -3.52 -0.52
N LEU A 46 1.23 -4.73 -0.57
CA LEU A 46 0.79 -5.75 -1.53
C LEU A 46 -0.66 -6.15 -1.29
N ALA A 47 -1.05 -6.35 -0.04
CA ALA A 47 -2.43 -6.68 0.31
C ALA A 47 -3.39 -5.55 -0.07
N TRP A 48 -3.00 -4.30 0.18
CA TRP A 48 -3.78 -3.13 -0.19
C TRP A 48 -3.95 -3.00 -1.70
N LYS A 49 -2.86 -3.15 -2.44
CA LYS A 49 -2.88 -3.15 -3.91
C LYS A 49 -3.84 -4.21 -4.46
N ASP A 50 -3.76 -5.43 -3.93
CA ASP A 50 -4.61 -6.53 -4.33
C ASP A 50 -6.09 -6.25 -4.02
N ALA A 51 -6.38 -5.68 -2.85
CA ALA A 51 -7.73 -5.29 -2.46
C ALA A 51 -8.32 -4.24 -3.42
N ILE A 52 -7.52 -3.25 -3.83
CA ILE A 52 -7.95 -2.23 -4.79
C ILE A 52 -8.30 -2.88 -6.14
N HIS A 53 -7.46 -3.78 -6.62
CA HIS A 53 -7.71 -4.48 -7.90
C HIS A 53 -8.98 -5.33 -7.83
N ARG A 54 -9.22 -6.03 -6.73
CA ARG A 54 -10.42 -6.85 -6.55
C ARG A 54 -11.69 -6.00 -6.51
N GLU A 55 -11.64 -4.89 -5.78
CA GLU A 55 -12.76 -3.96 -5.70
C GLU A 55 -13.08 -3.37 -7.07
N ALA A 56 -12.08 -2.92 -7.80
CA ALA A 56 -12.25 -2.35 -9.14
C ALA A 56 -12.85 -3.37 -10.11
N ALA A 57 -12.38 -4.61 -10.09
CA ALA A 57 -12.90 -5.68 -10.94
C ALA A 57 -14.37 -6.01 -10.61
N GLY A 58 -14.70 -6.09 -9.32
CA GLY A 58 -16.06 -6.34 -8.85
C GLY A 58 -17.04 -5.25 -9.26
N THR A 59 -16.66 -3.99 -9.06
CA THR A 59 -17.49 -2.84 -9.42
C THR A 59 -17.70 -2.76 -10.93
N LEU A 60 -16.66 -2.95 -11.72
CA LEU A 60 -16.78 -2.95 -13.18
C LEU A 60 -17.73 -4.03 -13.66
N ASN A 61 -17.60 -5.24 -13.14
CA ASN A 61 -18.47 -6.37 -13.48
C ASN A 61 -19.92 -6.04 -13.13
N GLN A 62 -20.17 -5.45 -11.97
CA GLN A 62 -21.52 -5.06 -11.55
C GLN A 62 -22.10 -4.00 -12.47
N LEU A 63 -21.32 -3.00 -12.86
CA LEU A 63 -21.77 -1.96 -13.79
C LEU A 63 -22.11 -2.53 -15.17
N GLN A 64 -21.32 -3.49 -15.64
CA GLN A 64 -21.63 -4.16 -16.92
C GLN A 64 -22.93 -4.94 -16.85
N ILE A 65 -23.19 -5.64 -15.77
CA ILE A 65 -24.44 -6.39 -15.55
C ILE A 65 -25.62 -5.40 -15.50
N ASP A 66 -25.51 -4.32 -14.76
CA ASP A 66 -26.56 -3.31 -14.61
C ASP A 66 -26.83 -2.62 -15.93
N SER A 67 -25.80 -2.30 -16.71
CA SER A 67 -25.94 -1.72 -18.05
C SER A 67 -26.72 -2.62 -19.01
N LEU A 68 -26.50 -3.92 -18.92
CA LEU A 68 -27.24 -4.89 -19.73
C LEU A 68 -28.71 -5.01 -19.29
N ARG A 69 -28.99 -4.86 -18.02
CA ARG A 69 -30.37 -4.86 -17.47
C ARG A 69 -31.13 -3.60 -17.82
N GLU A 70 -30.43 -2.47 -17.87
CA GLU A 70 -30.99 -1.13 -18.11
C GLU A 70 -31.07 -0.80 -19.62
N ALA A 71 -31.06 -1.80 -20.49
CA ALA A 71 -31.31 -1.58 -21.92
C ALA A 71 -32.69 -0.97 -22.19
N ASP A 72 -33.48 -0.73 -21.15
CA ASP A 72 -34.72 0.03 -21.17
C ASP A 72 -34.43 1.54 -21.07
N LEU A 73 -35.01 2.31 -21.93
CA LEU A 73 -34.70 3.69 -22.29
C LEU A 73 -34.82 4.76 -21.15
N THR A 74 -35.39 4.41 -20.01
CA THR A 74 -35.71 5.40 -18.97
C THR A 74 -34.57 5.70 -18.01
N ASP A 75 -33.55 4.84 -17.91
CA ASP A 75 -32.46 4.97 -16.92
C ASP A 75 -31.09 5.27 -17.54
N ARG A 76 -31.07 5.64 -18.81
CA ARG A 76 -29.82 5.88 -19.55
C ARG A 76 -29.00 7.02 -18.97
N ALA A 77 -29.65 8.09 -18.52
CA ALA A 77 -28.96 9.25 -17.94
C ALA A 77 -28.35 8.89 -16.59
N SER A 78 -29.04 8.09 -15.76
CA SER A 78 -28.56 7.61 -14.49
C SER A 78 -27.35 6.68 -14.66
N SER A 79 -27.43 5.78 -15.67
CA SER A 79 -26.34 4.87 -15.99
C SER A 79 -25.08 5.60 -16.45
N GLU A 80 -25.23 6.63 -17.29
CA GLU A 80 -24.10 7.47 -17.74
C GLU A 80 -23.45 8.21 -16.58
N THR A 81 -24.23 8.71 -15.62
CA THR A 81 -23.71 9.36 -14.40
C THR A 81 -22.95 8.36 -13.55
N ASP A 82 -23.46 7.14 -13.37
CA ASP A 82 -22.81 6.09 -12.60
C ASP A 82 -21.47 5.68 -13.24
N TRP A 83 -21.43 5.55 -14.56
CA TRP A 83 -20.19 5.29 -15.28
C TRP A 83 -19.19 6.43 -15.14
N SER A 84 -19.63 7.67 -15.16
CA SER A 84 -18.78 8.85 -14.99
C SER A 84 -18.14 8.85 -13.58
N ILE A 85 -18.92 8.56 -12.54
CA ILE A 85 -18.45 8.46 -11.16
C ILE A 85 -17.45 7.32 -11.04
N GLU A 86 -17.76 6.17 -11.62
CA GLU A 86 -16.86 5.00 -11.59
C GLU A 86 -15.53 5.28 -12.29
N LEU A 87 -15.56 5.96 -13.44
CA LEU A 87 -14.33 6.33 -14.14
C LEU A 87 -13.43 7.23 -13.30
N ARG A 88 -14.01 8.18 -12.53
CA ARG A 88 -13.26 9.03 -11.61
C ARG A 88 -12.67 8.21 -10.46
N THR A 89 -13.44 7.27 -9.93
CA THR A 89 -12.98 6.37 -8.88
C THR A 89 -11.81 5.52 -9.37
N ARG A 90 -11.92 4.97 -10.58
CA ARG A 90 -10.84 4.17 -11.18
C ARG A 90 -9.58 4.99 -11.43
N ASP A 91 -9.73 6.26 -11.81
CA ASP A 91 -8.58 7.15 -11.97
C ASP A 91 -7.87 7.39 -10.65
N ARG A 92 -8.61 7.63 -9.57
CA ARG A 92 -8.04 7.74 -8.22
C ARG A 92 -7.36 6.45 -7.77
N GLN A 93 -7.99 5.30 -8.03
CA GLN A 93 -7.43 3.99 -7.71
C GLN A 93 -6.15 3.73 -8.46
N ARG A 94 -6.09 4.10 -9.73
CA ARG A 94 -4.88 3.96 -10.55
C ARG A 94 -3.73 4.80 -10.00
N LYS A 95 -4.01 6.03 -9.60
CA LYS A 95 -3.00 6.92 -8.97
C LYS A 95 -2.52 6.33 -7.64
N LEU A 96 -3.44 5.79 -6.86
CA LEU A 96 -3.11 5.15 -5.59
C LEU A 96 -2.23 3.92 -5.81
N ILE A 97 -2.56 3.06 -6.76
CA ILE A 97 -1.76 1.90 -7.14
C ILE A 97 -0.36 2.32 -7.57
N SER A 98 -0.26 3.40 -8.35
CA SER A 98 1.04 3.96 -8.76
C SER A 98 1.90 4.36 -7.55
N LYS A 99 1.30 4.98 -6.54
CA LYS A 99 1.98 5.34 -5.30
C LYS A 99 2.39 4.11 -4.49
N ILE A 100 1.55 3.07 -4.46
CA ILE A 100 1.87 1.80 -3.81
C ILE A 100 3.07 1.13 -4.50
N VAL A 101 3.07 1.08 -5.82
CA VAL A 101 4.18 0.51 -6.60
C VAL A 101 5.47 1.29 -6.34
N ALA A 102 5.40 2.62 -6.29
CA ALA A 102 6.54 3.46 -5.96
C ALA A 102 7.08 3.17 -4.54
N ALA A 103 6.18 2.98 -3.57
CA ALA A 103 6.56 2.62 -2.20
C ALA A 103 7.23 1.25 -2.15
N LEU A 104 6.71 0.26 -2.87
CA LEU A 104 7.33 -1.08 -2.98
C LEU A 104 8.73 -0.99 -3.58
N ARG A 105 8.91 -0.15 -4.58
CA ARG A 105 10.24 0.09 -5.18
C ARG A 105 11.21 0.71 -4.17
N ARG A 106 10.75 1.66 -3.37
CA ARG A 106 11.56 2.27 -2.31
C ARG A 106 11.97 1.25 -1.26
N ILE A 107 11.11 0.30 -0.91
CA ILE A 107 11.47 -0.81 -0.02
C ILE A 107 12.61 -1.63 -0.64
N ALA A 108 12.49 -1.98 -1.93
CA ALA A 108 13.51 -2.75 -2.64
C ALA A 108 14.85 -2.01 -2.72
N GLU A 109 14.82 -0.68 -2.79
CA GLU A 109 16.01 0.17 -2.86
C GLU A 109 16.57 0.56 -1.48
N GLY A 110 15.88 0.19 -0.40
CA GLY A 110 16.27 0.53 0.97
C GLY A 110 16.00 1.97 1.37
N GLU A 111 15.14 2.67 0.65
CA GLU A 111 14.82 4.08 0.87
C GLU A 111 13.48 4.33 1.53
N TYR A 112 12.67 3.28 1.68
CA TYR A 112 11.34 3.39 2.26
C TYR A 112 11.41 3.82 3.73
N GLY A 113 10.47 4.66 4.13
CA GLY A 113 10.34 5.11 5.52
C GLY A 113 11.09 6.39 5.84
N TYR A 114 11.84 6.92 4.90
CA TYR A 114 12.58 8.18 5.06
C TYR A 114 11.93 9.29 4.24
N CYS A 115 11.90 10.49 4.82
CA CYS A 115 11.34 11.66 4.14
C CYS A 115 12.17 12.00 2.89
N GLU A 116 11.51 12.15 1.75
CA GLU A 116 12.20 12.49 0.50
C GLU A 116 12.73 13.93 0.47
N VAL A 117 12.24 14.79 1.36
CA VAL A 117 12.65 16.19 1.45
C VAL A 117 13.79 16.38 2.46
N THR A 118 13.67 15.80 3.65
CA THR A 118 14.61 16.01 4.75
C THR A 118 15.55 14.85 5.00
N GLY A 119 15.25 13.67 4.50
CA GLY A 119 15.99 12.44 4.80
C GLY A 119 15.75 11.87 6.19
N GLU A 120 14.92 12.50 6.99
CA GLU A 120 14.60 12.04 8.34
C GLU A 120 13.64 10.84 8.31
N PRO A 121 13.71 9.95 9.33
CA PRO A 121 12.77 8.85 9.44
C PRO A 121 11.32 9.35 9.59
N ILE A 122 10.40 8.73 8.88
CA ILE A 122 8.97 8.97 9.05
C ILE A 122 8.50 8.10 10.22
N ARG A 123 7.69 8.66 11.11
CA ARG A 123 7.20 7.93 12.28
C ARG A 123 6.42 6.68 11.88
N LEU A 124 6.64 5.59 12.62
CA LEU A 124 5.94 4.32 12.35
C LEU A 124 4.42 4.48 12.39
N ALA A 125 3.89 5.28 13.31
CA ALA A 125 2.46 5.54 13.39
C ALA A 125 1.91 6.16 12.11
N ARG A 126 2.67 7.06 11.49
CA ARG A 126 2.29 7.67 10.21
C ARG A 126 2.33 6.65 9.07
N LEU A 127 3.36 5.82 9.03
CA LEU A 127 3.47 4.76 8.02
C LEU A 127 2.39 3.69 8.19
N GLU A 128 2.02 3.37 9.43
CA GLU A 128 0.90 2.45 9.70
C GLU A 128 -0.42 3.01 9.17
N ALA A 129 -0.67 4.29 9.41
CA ALA A 129 -1.88 4.96 8.94
C ALA A 129 -1.86 5.20 7.43
N ARG A 130 -0.68 5.50 6.89
CA ARG A 130 -0.51 5.84 5.48
C ARG A 130 0.79 5.24 4.94
N PRO A 131 0.77 3.98 4.52
CA PRO A 131 1.99 3.29 4.07
C PRO A 131 2.67 3.90 2.85
N ILE A 132 1.95 4.73 2.09
CA ILE A 132 2.51 5.43 0.92
C ILE A 132 3.11 6.79 1.26
N ALA A 133 3.17 7.17 2.54
CA ALA A 133 3.74 8.46 2.95
C ALA A 133 5.21 8.57 2.55
N THR A 134 5.58 9.68 1.95
CA THR A 134 6.93 9.97 1.46
C THR A 134 7.57 11.14 2.18
N MET A 135 6.82 11.80 3.07
CA MET A 135 7.29 12.97 3.82
C MET A 135 6.85 12.88 5.26
N THR A 136 7.65 13.47 6.15
CA THR A 136 7.23 13.69 7.53
C THR A 136 6.08 14.69 7.58
N VAL A 137 5.36 14.73 8.70
CA VAL A 137 4.27 15.70 8.89
C VAL A 137 4.82 17.12 8.78
N GLU A 138 5.97 17.37 9.40
CA GLU A 138 6.64 18.67 9.38
C GLU A 138 7.05 19.10 7.96
N ALA A 139 7.53 18.17 7.16
CA ALA A 139 7.93 18.47 5.78
C ALA A 139 6.71 18.71 4.87
N GLN A 140 5.57 18.10 5.18
CA GLN A 140 4.35 18.27 4.40
C GLN A 140 3.64 19.61 4.71
N GLU A 141 3.86 20.15 5.89
CA GLU A 141 3.39 21.48 6.27
C GLU A 141 4.27 22.56 5.63
#